data_d6d73442979c9dc9555362d4c0476f60
#
_entry.id   d6d73442979c9dc9555362d4c0476f60
#
_cell.length_a   1.000
_cell.length_b   1.000
_cell.length_c   1.000
_cell.angle_alpha   90.00
_cell.angle_beta   90.00
_cell.angle_gamma   90.00
#
_symmetry.space_group_name_H-M   'P 1'
#
loop_
_entity.id
_entity.type
_entity.pdbx_description
1 polymer ?
#
loop_
_entity_poly.entity_id
_entity_poly.type
_entity_poly.pdbx_seq_one_letter_code
_entity_poly.pdbx_strand_id
1 'polypeptide(L)'
;IPIGIATNFVINGKKSLIPMATEQKSIISDASKAAEWTLATGGFRAYNTGSVMIGQIQLLKIRDYERAKRQIFAHKQAILSLANTQSSTRRAVDLRVRELKSPHMLLVELLVDVKDSMGANIVDSMCEIVAPRIESLTKGKVNLRIVSNLATERLVRVKATVMKNLIGGENVADRIVNA
;
A
#
# COMPACT_ATOMS: atom_id res chain seq x y z
N ILE A 1 -4.75 -25.79 2.07
CA ILE A 1 -5.81 -24.82 1.71
C ILE A 1 -6.26 -25.13 0.30
N PRO A 2 -7.57 -25.29 0.02
CA PRO A 2 -8.07 -25.52 -1.33
C PRO A 2 -7.77 -24.34 -2.25
N ILE A 3 -7.43 -24.64 -3.50
CA ILE A 3 -7.22 -23.66 -4.56
C ILE A 3 -8.22 -23.94 -5.67
N GLY A 4 -8.87 -22.90 -6.17
CA GLY A 4 -9.77 -22.97 -7.31
C GLY A 4 -9.58 -21.76 -8.22
N ILE A 5 -10.32 -21.74 -9.32
CA ILE A 5 -10.24 -20.66 -10.32
C ILE A 5 -11.61 -20.00 -10.42
N ALA A 6 -11.67 -18.72 -10.10
CA ALA A 6 -12.85 -17.90 -10.36
C ALA A 6 -12.84 -17.44 -11.82
N THR A 7 -14.02 -17.49 -12.46
CA THR A 7 -14.25 -17.21 -13.88
C THR A 7 -15.09 -15.96 -14.08
N ASN A 8 -15.40 -15.64 -15.33
CA ASN A 8 -16.26 -14.51 -15.75
C ASN A 8 -15.67 -13.11 -15.47
N PHE A 9 -14.41 -13.03 -15.02
CA PHE A 9 -13.78 -11.73 -14.83
C PHE A 9 -13.35 -11.12 -16.16
N VAL A 10 -13.88 -9.95 -16.48
CA VAL A 10 -13.38 -9.07 -17.52
C VAL A 10 -12.81 -7.84 -16.84
N ILE A 11 -11.49 -7.65 -16.92
CA ILE A 11 -10.77 -6.55 -16.26
C ILE A 11 -10.12 -5.69 -17.35
N ASN A 12 -10.49 -4.41 -17.40
CA ASN A 12 -10.02 -3.48 -18.43
C ASN A 12 -10.20 -4.03 -19.87
N GLY A 13 -11.34 -4.68 -20.13
CA GLY A 13 -11.68 -5.30 -21.43
C GLY A 13 -11.02 -6.66 -21.69
N LYS A 14 -10.18 -7.16 -20.79
CA LYS A 14 -9.45 -8.43 -20.93
C LYS A 14 -10.08 -9.50 -20.06
N LYS A 15 -10.44 -10.66 -20.65
CA LYS A 15 -10.87 -11.84 -19.89
C LYS A 15 -9.73 -12.36 -19.04
N SER A 16 -10.01 -12.66 -17.78
CA SER A 16 -9.02 -13.12 -16.80
C SER A 16 -9.57 -14.28 -15.99
N LEU A 17 -8.72 -15.26 -15.71
CA LEU A 17 -8.99 -16.33 -14.75
C LEU A 17 -8.27 -15.96 -13.46
N ILE A 18 -9.00 -16.00 -12.34
CA ILE A 18 -8.47 -15.56 -11.05
C ILE A 18 -8.26 -16.77 -10.13
N PRO A 19 -7.00 -17.19 -9.89
CA PRO A 19 -6.72 -18.23 -8.90
C PRO A 19 -7.02 -17.69 -7.49
N MET A 20 -7.78 -18.48 -6.73
CA MET A 20 -8.18 -18.14 -5.37
C MET A 20 -7.87 -19.29 -4.42
N ALA A 21 -7.19 -18.99 -3.32
CA ALA A 21 -7.02 -19.89 -2.18
C ALA A 21 -8.02 -19.51 -1.09
N THR A 22 -8.88 -20.44 -0.70
CA THR A 22 -9.92 -20.18 0.29
C THR A 22 -10.28 -21.46 1.04
N GLU A 23 -10.70 -21.32 2.28
CA GLU A 23 -11.20 -22.44 3.09
C GLU A 23 -12.59 -22.90 2.64
N GLN A 24 -13.37 -22.02 2.02
CA GLN A 24 -14.76 -22.26 1.57
C GLN A 24 -14.83 -22.25 0.04
N LYS A 25 -15.15 -23.41 -0.56
CA LYS A 25 -15.26 -23.54 -2.03
C LYS A 25 -16.36 -22.65 -2.64
N SER A 26 -17.45 -22.41 -1.92
CA SER A 26 -18.55 -21.56 -2.39
C SER A 26 -18.10 -20.12 -2.69
N ILE A 27 -17.11 -19.59 -2.00
CA ILE A 27 -16.59 -18.23 -2.25
C ILE A 27 -16.10 -18.08 -3.70
N ILE A 28 -15.50 -19.12 -4.27
CA ILE A 28 -15.00 -19.10 -5.66
C ILE A 28 -16.17 -19.04 -6.66
N SER A 29 -17.21 -19.84 -6.40
CA SER A 29 -18.43 -19.83 -7.24
C SER A 29 -19.19 -18.51 -7.10
N ASP A 30 -19.31 -17.97 -5.91
CA ASP A 30 -19.98 -16.71 -5.64
C ASP A 30 -19.23 -15.53 -6.27
N ALA A 31 -17.89 -15.51 -6.19
CA ALA A 31 -17.06 -14.52 -6.89
C ALA A 31 -17.23 -14.59 -8.41
N SER A 32 -17.29 -15.81 -8.98
CA SER A 32 -17.51 -16.01 -10.43
C SER A 32 -18.90 -15.55 -10.86
N LYS A 33 -19.93 -15.80 -10.04
CA LYS A 33 -21.29 -15.34 -10.28
C LYS A 33 -21.42 -13.82 -10.17
N ALA A 34 -20.79 -13.22 -9.16
CA ALA A 34 -20.77 -11.76 -9.02
C ALA A 34 -20.03 -11.09 -10.19
N ALA A 35 -18.95 -11.69 -10.67
CA ALA A 35 -18.24 -11.21 -11.86
C ALA A 35 -19.13 -11.30 -13.13
N GLU A 36 -19.92 -12.35 -13.29
CA GLU A 36 -20.87 -12.52 -14.39
C GLU A 36 -21.87 -11.36 -14.47
N TRP A 37 -22.38 -10.86 -13.35
CA TRP A 37 -23.30 -9.73 -13.30
C TRP A 37 -22.72 -8.43 -13.89
N THR A 38 -21.40 -8.31 -13.93
CA THR A 38 -20.72 -7.12 -14.48
C THR A 38 -20.50 -7.20 -15.99
N LEU A 39 -20.67 -8.38 -16.63
CA LEU A 39 -20.32 -8.59 -18.04
C LEU A 39 -21.12 -7.68 -18.97
N ALA A 40 -22.43 -7.53 -18.71
CA ALA A 40 -23.32 -6.70 -19.53
C ALA A 40 -22.93 -5.20 -19.53
N THR A 41 -22.17 -4.76 -18.55
CA THR A 41 -21.72 -3.36 -18.40
C THR A 41 -20.21 -3.19 -18.66
N GLY A 42 -19.57 -4.23 -19.23
CA GLY A 42 -18.16 -4.20 -19.64
C GLY A 42 -17.16 -4.68 -18.58
N GLY A 43 -17.63 -5.29 -17.47
CA GLY A 43 -16.79 -5.87 -16.44
C GLY A 43 -16.21 -4.84 -15.47
N PHE A 44 -15.01 -5.14 -14.98
CA PHE A 44 -14.29 -4.31 -14.00
C PHE A 44 -13.34 -3.33 -14.70
N ARG A 45 -13.31 -2.11 -14.23
CA ARG A 45 -12.28 -1.14 -14.56
C ARG A 45 -11.36 -0.99 -13.36
N ALA A 46 -10.10 -1.39 -13.50
CA ALA A 46 -9.10 -1.39 -12.45
C ALA A 46 -7.91 -0.51 -12.84
N TYR A 47 -7.38 0.22 -11.86
CA TYR A 47 -6.14 0.97 -11.98
C TYR A 47 -5.40 0.99 -10.64
N ASN A 48 -4.07 1.02 -10.71
CA ASN A 48 -3.23 1.09 -9.52
C ASN A 48 -2.58 2.48 -9.39
N THR A 49 -2.15 2.82 -8.18
CA THR A 49 -1.44 4.07 -7.89
C THR A 49 0.07 3.96 -8.07
N GLY A 50 0.57 2.76 -8.32
CA GLY A 50 2.01 2.48 -8.46
C GLY A 50 2.51 1.44 -7.47
N SER A 51 3.82 1.36 -7.33
CA SER A 51 4.55 0.35 -6.57
C SER A 51 5.29 0.89 -5.35
N VAL A 52 4.88 2.06 -4.83
CA VAL A 52 5.55 2.70 -3.71
C VAL A 52 5.08 2.13 -2.38
N MET A 53 6.01 1.61 -1.60
CA MET A 53 5.82 1.19 -0.22
C MET A 53 6.39 2.24 0.74
N ILE A 54 5.88 2.26 1.97
CA ILE A 54 6.30 3.20 3.01
C ILE A 54 7.09 2.45 4.07
N GLY A 55 8.35 2.83 4.27
CA GLY A 55 9.14 2.45 5.43
C GLY A 55 8.98 3.51 6.53
N GLN A 56 8.83 3.08 7.77
CA GLN A 56 8.66 3.96 8.92
C GLN A 56 9.86 3.90 9.85
N ILE A 57 10.38 5.08 10.20
CA ILE A 57 11.46 5.25 11.17
C ILE A 57 10.91 6.13 12.29
N GLN A 58 10.71 5.52 13.46
CA GLN A 58 10.17 6.19 14.63
C GLN A 58 11.28 6.87 15.41
N LEU A 59 11.17 8.18 15.62
CA LEU A 59 12.11 8.99 16.37
C LEU A 59 11.49 9.47 17.68
N LEU A 60 12.13 9.09 18.77
CA LEU A 60 11.79 9.46 20.15
C LEU A 60 12.85 10.40 20.74
N LYS A 61 12.57 10.94 21.91
CA LYS A 61 13.49 11.77 22.71
C LYS A 61 14.02 13.00 21.96
N ILE A 62 13.20 13.59 21.10
CA ILE A 62 13.53 14.81 20.36
C ILE A 62 13.28 16.02 21.26
N ARG A 63 14.26 16.90 21.39
CA ARG A 63 14.14 18.15 22.19
C ARG A 63 13.50 19.29 21.40
N ASP A 64 13.83 19.37 20.11
CA ASP A 64 13.36 20.43 19.21
C ASP A 64 12.88 19.78 17.91
N TYR A 65 11.58 19.64 17.77
CA TYR A 65 10.91 18.97 16.65
C TYR A 65 11.07 19.74 15.34
N GLU A 66 10.99 21.06 15.39
CA GLU A 66 11.12 21.89 14.20
C GLU A 66 12.55 21.89 13.65
N ARG A 67 13.54 21.93 14.54
CA ARG A 67 14.93 21.79 14.15
C ARG A 67 15.19 20.40 13.55
N ALA A 68 14.66 19.34 14.17
CA ALA A 68 14.80 17.98 13.67
C ALA A 68 14.24 17.82 12.26
N LYS A 69 13.02 18.32 12.01
CA LYS A 69 12.41 18.34 10.68
C LYS A 69 13.29 19.09 9.66
N ARG A 70 13.72 20.31 9.99
CA ARG A 70 14.61 21.10 9.11
C ARG A 70 15.90 20.32 8.76
N GLN A 71 16.53 19.69 9.74
CA GLN A 71 17.75 18.91 9.53
C GLN A 71 17.50 17.70 8.62
N ILE A 72 16.41 16.96 8.81
CA ILE A 72 16.05 15.85 7.94
C ILE A 72 15.83 16.33 6.51
N PHE A 73 15.05 17.38 6.29
CA PHE A 73 14.78 17.91 4.96
C PHE A 73 16.02 18.50 4.28
N ALA A 74 16.88 19.19 5.02
CA ALA A 74 18.15 19.72 4.49
C ALA A 74 19.09 18.61 4.02
N HIS A 75 19.00 17.42 4.59
CA HIS A 75 19.83 16.27 4.22
C HIS A 75 19.07 15.19 3.43
N LYS A 76 17.88 15.51 2.93
CA LYS A 76 16.99 14.56 2.23
C LYS A 76 17.71 13.78 1.14
N GLN A 77 18.42 14.46 0.25
CA GLN A 77 19.12 13.79 -0.87
C GLN A 77 20.22 12.83 -0.39
N ALA A 78 20.96 13.21 0.65
CA ALA A 78 21.97 12.33 1.23
C ALA A 78 21.36 11.09 1.90
N ILE A 79 20.21 11.24 2.55
CA ILE A 79 19.44 10.14 3.15
C ILE A 79 18.94 9.20 2.06
N LEU A 80 18.32 9.73 0.99
CA LEU A 80 17.84 8.92 -0.13
C LEU A 80 18.99 8.20 -0.85
N SER A 81 20.12 8.88 -1.06
CA SER A 81 21.30 8.26 -1.66
C SER A 81 21.83 7.11 -0.81
N LEU A 82 21.88 7.28 0.50
CA LEU A 82 22.29 6.23 1.44
C LEU A 82 21.32 5.04 1.41
N ALA A 83 20.02 5.27 1.45
CA ALA A 83 19.02 4.21 1.30
C ALA A 83 19.21 3.43 0.00
N ASN A 84 19.48 4.13 -1.10
CA ASN A 84 19.63 3.55 -2.43
C ASN A 84 20.89 2.70 -2.61
N THR A 85 21.82 2.69 -1.66
CA THR A 85 22.95 1.73 -1.68
C THR A 85 22.49 0.29 -1.44
N GLN A 86 21.30 0.08 -0.90
CA GLN A 86 20.76 -1.26 -0.59
C GLN A 86 20.20 -2.00 -1.81
N SER A 87 19.99 -1.32 -2.94
CA SER A 87 19.46 -1.97 -4.15
C SER A 87 19.84 -1.20 -5.41
N SER A 88 20.11 -1.92 -6.47
CA SER A 88 20.33 -1.34 -7.81
C SER A 88 19.04 -1.10 -8.58
N THR A 89 17.94 -1.79 -8.23
CA THR A 89 16.69 -1.80 -9.00
C THR A 89 15.51 -1.16 -8.28
N ARG A 90 15.44 -1.26 -6.94
CA ARG A 90 14.42 -0.63 -6.10
C ARG A 90 14.98 0.66 -5.52
N ARG A 91 14.17 1.70 -5.46
CA ARG A 91 14.66 3.05 -5.14
C ARG A 91 13.81 3.72 -4.06
N ALA A 92 14.47 4.25 -3.04
CA ALA A 92 13.88 5.28 -2.22
C ALA A 92 13.71 6.55 -3.08
N VAL A 93 12.48 6.96 -3.30
CA VAL A 93 12.11 8.04 -4.23
C VAL A 93 11.78 9.33 -3.52
N ASP A 94 11.33 9.23 -2.28
CA ASP A 94 10.98 10.40 -1.46
C ASP A 94 11.08 10.10 0.04
N LEU A 95 10.98 11.17 0.84
CA LEU A 95 10.98 11.13 2.28
C LEU A 95 9.98 12.15 2.81
N ARG A 96 9.15 11.74 3.77
CA ARG A 96 8.19 12.59 4.49
C ARG A 96 8.49 12.58 5.98
N VAL A 97 8.09 13.62 6.67
CA VAL A 97 8.21 13.69 8.14
C VAL A 97 6.86 14.10 8.71
N ARG A 98 6.31 13.23 9.57
CA ARG A 98 5.07 13.48 10.31
C ARG A 98 5.35 13.59 11.79
N GLU A 99 4.74 14.56 12.42
CA GLU A 99 4.72 14.69 13.88
C GLU A 99 3.44 14.07 14.43
N LEU A 100 3.60 13.13 15.35
CA LEU A 100 2.51 12.58 16.13
C LEU A 100 2.52 13.23 17.50
N LYS A 101 1.39 13.81 17.92
CA LYS A 101 1.27 14.54 19.18
C LYS A 101 0.97 13.64 20.38
N SER A 102 0.38 12.46 20.14
CA SER A 102 0.07 11.50 21.19
C SER A 102 0.27 10.06 20.66
N PRO A 103 1.31 9.35 21.09
CA PRO A 103 2.48 9.86 21.85
C PRO A 103 3.33 10.83 21.02
N HIS A 104 4.02 11.76 21.69
CA HIS A 104 4.80 12.79 21.01
C HIS A 104 6.08 12.21 20.38
N MET A 105 6.13 12.13 19.04
CA MET A 105 7.24 11.58 18.30
C MET A 105 7.29 12.13 16.87
N LEU A 106 8.43 11.98 16.19
CA LEU A 106 8.50 12.12 14.73
C LEU A 106 8.48 10.74 14.07
N LEU A 107 7.75 10.66 12.99
CA LEU A 107 7.75 9.54 12.07
C LEU A 107 8.40 10.01 10.77
N VAL A 108 9.56 9.44 10.45
CA VAL A 108 10.19 9.64 9.15
C VAL A 108 9.74 8.51 8.24
N GLU A 109 9.04 8.86 7.17
CA GLU A 109 8.52 7.92 6.20
C GLU A 109 9.41 7.93 4.96
N LEU A 110 10.03 6.79 4.65
CA LEU A 110 10.82 6.57 3.46
C LEU A 110 9.92 5.95 2.39
N LEU A 111 9.73 6.63 1.26
CA LEU A 111 8.92 6.15 0.15
C LEU A 111 9.80 5.38 -0.81
N VAL A 112 9.53 4.09 -0.98
CA VAL A 112 10.37 3.17 -1.75
C VAL A 112 9.57 2.56 -2.90
N ASP A 113 10.00 2.84 -4.13
CA ASP A 113 9.48 2.16 -5.32
C ASP A 113 10.09 0.76 -5.40
N VAL A 114 9.28 -0.24 -5.07
CA VAL A 114 9.69 -1.64 -4.98
C VAL A 114 9.45 -2.43 -6.27
N LYS A 115 8.91 -1.76 -7.31
CA LYS A 115 8.54 -2.39 -8.60
C LYS A 115 7.61 -3.59 -8.38
N ASP A 116 7.84 -4.70 -9.06
CA ASP A 116 7.03 -5.92 -8.99
C ASP A 116 7.40 -6.86 -7.83
N SER A 117 8.29 -6.41 -6.93
CA SER A 117 8.66 -7.24 -5.79
C SER A 117 7.65 -7.16 -4.65
N MET A 118 7.66 -8.15 -3.75
CA MET A 118 6.94 -8.10 -2.48
C MET A 118 7.39 -6.88 -1.65
N GLY A 119 8.68 -6.63 -1.54
CA GLY A 119 9.27 -5.36 -1.18
C GLY A 119 9.57 -5.13 0.30
N ALA A 120 8.97 -5.86 1.26
CA ALA A 120 9.13 -5.56 2.69
C ALA A 120 10.59 -5.55 3.14
N ASN A 121 11.34 -6.62 2.83
CA ASN A 121 12.74 -6.75 3.28
C ASN A 121 13.64 -5.62 2.76
N ILE A 122 13.46 -5.16 1.53
CA ILE A 122 14.27 -4.08 1.00
C ILE A 122 13.92 -2.73 1.64
N VAL A 123 12.62 -2.51 1.93
CA VAL A 123 12.17 -1.31 2.66
C VAL A 123 12.77 -1.28 4.06
N ASP A 124 12.74 -2.41 4.76
CA ASP A 124 13.33 -2.54 6.11
C ASP A 124 14.84 -2.29 6.09
N SER A 125 15.56 -2.89 5.14
CA SER A 125 17.02 -2.67 4.97
C SER A 125 17.35 -1.21 4.69
N MET A 126 16.54 -0.53 3.86
CA MET A 126 16.71 0.90 3.58
C MET A 126 16.44 1.76 4.83
N CYS A 127 15.44 1.42 5.64
CA CYS A 127 15.17 2.10 6.91
C CYS A 127 16.31 1.89 7.91
N GLU A 128 16.85 0.67 8.00
CA GLU A 128 17.96 0.34 8.89
C GLU A 128 19.22 1.12 8.54
N ILE A 129 19.61 1.19 7.28
CA ILE A 129 20.87 1.86 6.89
C ILE A 129 20.81 3.38 7.10
N VAL A 130 19.63 4.02 6.98
CA VAL A 130 19.51 5.48 7.17
C VAL A 130 19.26 5.89 8.60
N ALA A 131 18.81 4.99 9.47
CA ALA A 131 18.45 5.29 10.85
C ALA A 131 19.60 5.94 11.68
N PRO A 132 20.84 5.46 11.65
CA PRO A 132 21.95 6.10 12.37
C PRO A 132 22.22 7.54 11.88
N ARG A 133 22.05 7.78 10.58
CA ARG A 133 22.22 9.13 10.02
C ARG A 133 21.14 10.07 10.53
N ILE A 134 19.89 9.61 10.58
CA ILE A 134 18.75 10.37 11.10
C ILE A 134 18.94 10.68 12.59
N GLU A 135 19.40 9.73 13.41
CA GLU A 135 19.74 9.98 14.82
C GLU A 135 20.82 11.07 14.97
N SER A 136 21.89 10.97 14.19
CA SER A 136 22.98 11.95 14.22
C SER A 136 22.51 13.36 13.88
N LEU A 137 21.60 13.52 12.91
CA LEU A 137 21.06 14.80 12.47
C LEU A 137 20.10 15.43 13.49
N THR A 138 19.27 14.60 14.11
CA THR A 138 18.16 15.07 14.95
C THR A 138 18.49 15.11 16.44
N LYS A 139 19.53 14.38 16.86
CA LYS A 139 19.86 14.10 18.26
C LYS A 139 18.74 13.37 19.02
N GLY A 140 17.77 12.81 18.27
CA GLY A 140 16.75 11.92 18.81
C GLY A 140 17.26 10.48 18.89
N LYS A 141 16.38 9.57 19.29
CA LYS A 141 16.66 8.14 19.34
C LYS A 141 15.68 7.39 18.44
N VAL A 142 16.18 6.62 17.47
CA VAL A 142 15.38 5.73 16.65
C VAL A 142 14.94 4.53 17.48
N ASN A 143 13.66 4.18 17.39
CA ASN A 143 13.09 3.02 18.05
C ASN A 143 12.68 1.98 17.02
N LEU A 144 11.71 2.27 16.18
CA LEU A 144 11.16 1.37 15.18
C LEU A 144 11.70 1.72 13.77
N ARG A 145 12.02 0.70 12.97
CA ARG A 145 12.45 0.80 11.57
C ARG A 145 11.82 -0.36 10.81
N ILE A 146 10.67 -0.13 10.18
CA ILE A 146 9.89 -1.21 9.58
C ILE A 146 8.97 -0.69 8.47
N VAL A 147 8.59 -1.58 7.55
CA VAL A 147 7.56 -1.30 6.56
C VAL A 147 6.21 -0.98 7.21
N SER A 148 5.50 0.00 6.67
CA SER A 148 4.15 0.35 7.12
C SER A 148 3.11 -0.59 6.54
N ASN A 149 2.19 -1.09 7.38
CA ASN A 149 0.98 -1.77 6.91
C ASN A 149 -0.07 -0.81 6.34
N LEU A 150 0.06 0.50 6.58
CA LEU A 150 -0.81 1.52 6.00
C LEU A 150 -0.31 1.88 4.59
N ALA A 151 -0.62 1.03 3.62
CA ALA A 151 -0.11 1.11 2.25
C ALA A 151 -0.90 2.14 1.40
N THR A 152 -0.89 3.41 1.77
CA THR A 152 -1.66 4.48 1.10
C THR A 152 -1.16 4.83 -0.30
N GLU A 153 0.08 4.47 -0.62
CA GLU A 153 0.72 4.78 -1.91
C GLU A 153 0.70 3.58 -2.88
N ARG A 154 0.26 2.40 -2.41
CA ARG A 154 0.20 1.17 -3.21
C ARG A 154 -1.23 0.61 -3.17
N LEU A 155 -2.11 1.25 -3.91
CA LEU A 155 -3.53 0.93 -3.94
C LEU A 155 -3.95 0.41 -5.31
N VAL A 156 -4.95 -0.46 -5.33
CA VAL A 156 -5.72 -0.80 -6.51
C VAL A 156 -7.14 -0.28 -6.31
N ARG A 157 -7.61 0.52 -7.27
CA ARG A 157 -8.99 1.00 -7.30
C ARG A 157 -9.74 0.27 -8.40
N VAL A 158 -10.90 -0.26 -8.04
CA VAL A 158 -11.73 -1.03 -8.96
C VAL A 158 -13.14 -0.43 -8.99
N LYS A 159 -13.69 -0.31 -10.19
CA LYS A 159 -15.08 0.09 -10.41
C LYS A 159 -15.76 -0.95 -11.27
N ALA A 160 -16.96 -1.35 -10.87
CA ALA A 160 -17.87 -2.17 -11.67
C ALA A 160 -19.29 -1.60 -11.56
N THR A 161 -20.10 -1.85 -12.59
CA THR A 161 -21.52 -1.51 -12.60
C THR A 161 -22.31 -2.80 -12.77
N VAL A 162 -23.37 -2.96 -12.00
CA VAL A 162 -24.28 -4.10 -12.07
C VAL A 162 -25.69 -3.59 -12.32
N MET A 163 -26.39 -4.17 -13.28
CA MET A 163 -27.78 -3.82 -13.54
C MET A 163 -28.68 -4.38 -12.45
N LYS A 164 -29.61 -3.58 -11.91
CA LYS A 164 -30.50 -3.93 -10.78
C LYS A 164 -31.32 -5.21 -11.04
N ASN A 165 -31.76 -5.45 -12.27
CA ASN A 165 -32.51 -6.64 -12.63
C ASN A 165 -31.71 -7.94 -12.50
N LEU A 166 -30.38 -7.91 -12.57
CA LEU A 166 -29.51 -9.09 -12.42
C LEU A 166 -29.34 -9.51 -10.95
N ILE A 167 -29.58 -8.61 -10.01
CA ILE A 167 -29.41 -8.85 -8.58
C ILE A 167 -30.74 -8.94 -7.81
N GLY A 168 -31.87 -9.08 -8.53
CA GLY A 168 -33.19 -9.22 -7.91
C GLY A 168 -34.05 -7.96 -7.90
N GLY A 169 -33.69 -6.95 -8.67
CA GLY A 169 -34.45 -5.73 -8.88
C GLY A 169 -34.10 -4.58 -7.94
N GLU A 170 -34.91 -3.51 -8.01
CA GLU A 170 -34.64 -2.24 -7.33
C GLU A 170 -34.61 -2.38 -5.80
N ASN A 171 -35.59 -3.06 -5.22
CA ASN A 171 -35.66 -3.26 -3.77
C ASN A 171 -34.44 -3.98 -3.19
N VAL A 172 -33.86 -4.94 -3.94
CA VAL A 172 -32.66 -5.66 -3.50
C VAL A 172 -31.44 -4.75 -3.62
N ALA A 173 -31.32 -4.01 -4.72
CA ALA A 173 -30.25 -3.05 -4.93
C ALA A 173 -30.22 -1.99 -3.82
N ASP A 174 -31.37 -1.42 -3.48
CA ASP A 174 -31.49 -0.40 -2.43
C ASP A 174 -31.12 -0.96 -1.04
N ARG A 175 -31.49 -2.22 -0.75
CA ARG A 175 -31.08 -2.88 0.49
C ARG A 175 -29.55 -3.11 0.58
N ILE A 176 -28.90 -3.43 -0.54
CA ILE A 176 -27.45 -3.59 -0.60
C ILE A 176 -26.75 -2.25 -0.35
N VAL A 177 -27.27 -1.15 -0.91
CA VAL A 177 -26.66 0.18 -0.75
C VAL A 177 -26.86 0.74 0.67
N ASN A 178 -27.94 0.37 1.35
CA ASN A 178 -28.29 0.89 2.67
C ASN A 178 -27.82 -0.02 3.84
N ALA A 179 -27.16 -1.14 3.54
CA ALA A 179 -26.62 -2.06 4.56
C ALA A 179 -25.21 -1.65 4.99
#